data_9f00fd5551da0cc538cbff9e8a5fba62
#
_entry.id   9f00fd5551da0cc538cbff9e8a5fba62
#
_cell.length_a   1.000
_cell.length_b   1.000
_cell.length_c   1.000
_cell.angle_alpha   90.00
_cell.angle_beta   90.00
_cell.angle_gamma   90.00
#
_symmetry.space_group_name_H-M   'P 1'
#
loop_
_entity.id
_entity.type
_entity.pdbx_description
1 polymer ?
#
loop_
_entity_poly.entity_id
_entity_poly.type
_entity_poly.pdbx_seq_one_letter_code
_entity_poly.pdbx_strand_id
1 'polypeptide(L)'
;MSLNGLDTPDVNDAYQTAIAEAGGWFLLKYTSRDAVQLLAKGKHGVSEARNALAAYVEPSPLYGLLMYRRRRILIKYLPEGTSRLLQARTSVHLQDVLERYSPYETLLELTSGDGLNDTALAASFQLHTASPTPS
;
A
#
# COMPACT_ATOMS: atom_id res chain seq x y z
N MET A 1 3.99 -16.05 11.93
CA MET A 1 2.94 -16.37 10.96
C MET A 1 3.19 -15.63 9.68
N SER A 2 3.13 -16.33 8.58
CA SER A 2 3.41 -15.72 7.29
C SER A 2 2.13 -15.31 6.58
N LEU A 3 2.21 -14.22 5.84
CA LEU A 3 1.12 -13.78 5.01
C LEU A 3 1.16 -14.51 3.67
N ASN A 4 0.08 -15.17 3.31
CA ASN A 4 -0.03 -15.92 2.05
C ASN A 4 -0.67 -15.06 0.97
N GLY A 5 -0.40 -15.39 -0.28
CA GLY A 5 -1.02 -14.71 -1.42
C GLY A 5 -0.19 -13.59 -2.03
N LEU A 6 0.95 -13.26 -1.43
CA LEU A 6 1.82 -12.19 -1.96
C LEU A 6 2.53 -12.62 -3.24
N ASP A 7 2.63 -13.90 -3.51
CA ASP A 7 3.36 -14.40 -4.67
C ASP A 7 2.49 -15.24 -5.62
N THR A 8 1.19 -15.05 -5.59
CA THR A 8 0.32 -15.66 -6.58
C THR A 8 0.58 -15.05 -7.95
N PRO A 9 0.27 -15.74 -9.04
CA PRO A 9 0.56 -15.22 -10.39
C PRO A 9 -0.09 -13.87 -10.67
N ASP A 10 -1.32 -13.65 -10.23
CA ASP A 10 -2.02 -12.37 -10.48
C ASP A 10 -1.39 -11.23 -9.67
N VAL A 11 -0.97 -11.48 -8.44
CA VAL A 11 -0.31 -10.47 -7.62
C VAL A 11 1.08 -10.17 -8.17
N ASN A 12 1.83 -11.20 -8.56
CA ASN A 12 3.15 -10.98 -9.16
C ASN A 12 3.04 -10.20 -10.46
N ASP A 13 2.06 -10.49 -11.29
CA ASP A 13 1.83 -9.77 -12.53
C ASP A 13 1.48 -8.30 -12.25
N ALA A 14 0.61 -8.06 -11.28
CA ALA A 14 0.24 -6.70 -10.90
C ALA A 14 1.45 -5.92 -10.38
N TYR A 15 2.30 -6.56 -9.61
CA TYR A 15 3.51 -5.95 -9.08
C TYR A 15 4.47 -5.58 -10.21
N GLN A 16 4.75 -6.52 -11.12
CA GLN A 16 5.68 -6.28 -12.22
C GLN A 16 5.15 -5.18 -13.15
N THR A 17 3.86 -5.18 -13.43
CA THR A 17 3.24 -4.15 -14.25
C THR A 17 3.31 -2.79 -13.56
N ALA A 18 3.01 -2.76 -12.26
CA ALA A 18 3.00 -1.49 -11.52
C ALA A 18 4.38 -0.83 -11.51
N ILE A 19 5.43 -1.58 -11.23
CA ILE A 19 6.77 -0.99 -11.13
C ILE A 19 7.32 -0.59 -12.51
N ALA A 20 6.73 -1.09 -13.58
CA ALA A 20 7.15 -0.73 -14.94
C ALA A 20 6.44 0.52 -15.45
N GLU A 21 5.41 0.99 -14.77
CA GLU A 21 4.61 2.15 -15.21
C GLU A 21 4.84 3.34 -14.28
N ALA A 22 4.89 4.53 -14.84
CA ALA A 22 5.12 5.73 -14.04
C ALA A 22 4.02 5.97 -12.98
N GLY A 23 2.82 5.56 -13.25
CA GLY A 23 1.70 5.70 -12.31
C GLY A 23 1.11 4.37 -11.91
N GLY A 24 1.90 3.30 -11.95
CA GLY A 24 1.40 1.97 -11.62
C GLY A 24 1.08 1.81 -10.15
N TRP A 25 0.05 1.04 -9.85
CA TRP A 25 -0.33 0.76 -8.48
C TRP A 25 -1.16 -0.51 -8.41
N PHE A 26 -1.21 -1.11 -7.24
CA PHE A 26 -2.16 -2.19 -6.97
C PHE A 26 -2.52 -2.20 -5.49
N LEU A 27 -3.65 -2.82 -5.18
CA LEU A 27 -4.13 -2.97 -3.82
C LEU A 27 -4.44 -4.44 -3.55
N LEU A 28 -4.15 -4.88 -2.34
CA LEU A 28 -4.41 -6.24 -1.87
C LEU A 28 -5.37 -6.20 -0.70
N LYS A 29 -6.31 -7.15 -0.66
CA LYS A 29 -7.23 -7.26 0.47
C LYS A 29 -7.10 -8.64 1.10
N TYR A 30 -7.49 -8.76 2.35
CA TYR A 30 -7.50 -10.05 3.03
C TYR A 30 -8.63 -10.92 2.50
N THR A 31 -8.32 -12.20 2.26
CA THR A 31 -9.31 -13.21 1.91
C THR A 31 -9.59 -14.13 3.09
N SER A 32 -8.65 -14.19 4.00
CA SER A 32 -8.77 -14.99 5.22
C SER A 32 -7.81 -14.43 6.26
N ARG A 33 -7.67 -15.10 7.38
CA ARG A 33 -6.82 -14.65 8.47
C ARG A 33 -5.41 -14.30 8.04
N ASP A 34 -4.80 -15.15 7.23
CA ASP A 34 -3.39 -15.03 6.88
C ASP A 34 -3.16 -15.00 5.37
N ALA A 35 -4.14 -14.56 4.60
CA ALA A 35 -4.00 -14.55 3.15
C ALA A 35 -4.61 -13.29 2.54
N VAL A 36 -4.00 -12.82 1.46
CA VAL A 36 -4.47 -11.67 0.70
C VAL A 36 -4.67 -12.04 -0.75
N GLN A 37 -5.42 -11.23 -1.47
CA GLN A 37 -5.60 -11.36 -2.90
C GLN A 37 -5.60 -9.97 -3.55
N LEU A 38 -5.44 -9.93 -4.85
CA LEU A 38 -5.49 -8.69 -5.60
C LEU A 38 -6.91 -8.12 -5.57
N LEU A 39 -7.04 -6.89 -5.13
CA LEU A 39 -8.31 -6.17 -5.13
C LEU A 39 -8.48 -5.32 -6.37
N ALA A 40 -7.45 -4.57 -6.71
CA ALA A 40 -7.50 -3.63 -7.83
C ALA A 40 -6.09 -3.28 -8.28
N LYS A 41 -5.98 -2.78 -9.49
CA LYS A 41 -4.70 -2.31 -10.03
C LYS A 41 -4.96 -1.26 -11.11
N GLY A 42 -3.94 -0.50 -11.43
CA GLY A 42 -4.06 0.53 -12.46
C GLY A 42 -2.71 1.13 -12.81
N LYS A 43 -2.70 2.12 -13.68
CA LYS A 43 -1.49 2.75 -14.15
C LYS A 43 -1.60 4.28 -14.27
N HIS A 44 -2.66 4.86 -13.76
CA HIS A 44 -2.91 6.30 -13.93
C HIS A 44 -2.64 7.11 -12.65
N GLY A 45 -1.84 6.57 -11.75
CA GLY A 45 -1.28 7.33 -10.66
C GLY A 45 -2.17 7.54 -9.45
N VAL A 46 -1.84 8.58 -8.71
CA VAL A 46 -2.43 8.86 -7.39
C VAL A 46 -3.94 8.99 -7.43
N SER A 47 -4.46 9.72 -8.40
CA SER A 47 -5.89 9.97 -8.48
C SER A 47 -6.68 8.68 -8.65
N GLU A 48 -6.20 7.79 -9.51
CA GLU A 48 -6.85 6.51 -9.74
C GLU A 48 -6.78 5.61 -8.50
N ALA A 49 -5.62 5.56 -7.86
CA ALA A 49 -5.44 4.77 -6.65
C ALA A 49 -6.32 5.31 -5.52
N ARG A 50 -6.41 6.64 -5.38
CA ARG A 50 -7.27 7.28 -4.39
C ARG A 50 -8.74 6.93 -4.62
N ASN A 51 -9.18 6.93 -5.86
CA ASN A 51 -10.55 6.57 -6.21
C ASN A 51 -10.84 5.10 -5.86
N ALA A 52 -9.86 4.22 -6.06
CA ALA A 52 -10.01 2.82 -5.68
C ALA A 52 -10.14 2.66 -4.16
N LEU A 53 -9.37 3.41 -3.39
CA LEU A 53 -9.48 3.40 -1.93
C LEU A 53 -10.85 3.94 -1.49
N ALA A 54 -11.31 5.02 -2.11
CA ALA A 54 -12.60 5.61 -1.78
C ALA A 54 -13.76 4.68 -2.10
N ALA A 55 -13.62 3.85 -3.14
CA ALA A 55 -14.65 2.89 -3.52
C ALA A 55 -14.70 1.67 -2.60
N TYR A 56 -13.65 1.45 -1.83
CA TYR A 56 -13.59 0.29 -0.93
C TYR A 56 -14.33 0.64 0.36
N VAL A 57 -15.41 -0.04 0.62
CA VAL A 57 -16.29 0.31 1.75
C VAL A 57 -16.25 -0.69 2.90
N GLU A 58 -15.49 -1.75 2.77
CA GLU A 58 -15.41 -2.75 3.84
C GLU A 58 -14.49 -2.26 4.97
N PRO A 59 -14.84 -2.52 6.23
CA PRO A 59 -13.99 -2.10 7.35
C PRO A 59 -12.84 -3.09 7.57
N SER A 60 -12.01 -3.23 6.59
CA SER A 60 -10.95 -4.23 6.56
C SER A 60 -9.68 -3.63 5.94
N PRO A 61 -8.50 -4.01 6.45
CA PRO A 61 -7.25 -3.41 5.97
C PRO A 61 -6.90 -3.76 4.54
N LEU A 62 -6.18 -2.86 3.89
CA LEU A 62 -5.60 -3.10 2.58
C LEU A 62 -4.10 -2.85 2.65
N TYR A 63 -3.37 -3.53 1.79
CA TYR A 63 -1.98 -3.20 1.50
C TYR A 63 -1.91 -2.77 0.04
N GLY A 64 -0.93 -1.96 -0.30
CA GLY A 64 -0.77 -1.54 -1.67
C GLY A 64 0.61 -1.04 -2.00
N LEU A 65 0.82 -0.82 -3.29
CA LEU A 65 2.05 -0.24 -3.80
C LEU A 65 1.66 0.77 -4.86
N LEU A 66 2.29 1.93 -4.85
CA LEU A 66 2.08 2.98 -5.83
C LEU A 66 3.44 3.49 -6.30
N MET A 67 3.61 3.59 -7.61
CA MET A 67 4.79 4.24 -8.17
C MET A 67 4.52 5.74 -8.26
N TYR A 68 5.32 6.53 -7.55
CA TYR A 68 5.16 7.97 -7.49
C TYR A 68 6.52 8.63 -7.76
N ARG A 69 6.64 9.34 -8.84
CA ARG A 69 7.88 10.02 -9.25
C ARG A 69 9.06 9.02 -9.27
N ARG A 70 8.80 7.84 -9.81
CA ARG A 70 9.77 6.75 -9.94
C ARG A 70 10.19 6.13 -8.60
N ARG A 71 9.38 6.34 -7.55
CA ARG A 71 9.67 5.78 -6.23
C ARG A 71 8.57 4.83 -5.82
N ARG A 72 8.94 3.77 -5.15
CA ARG A 72 7.98 2.78 -4.67
C ARG A 72 7.44 3.22 -3.33
N ILE A 73 6.14 3.47 -3.28
CA ILE A 73 5.45 3.85 -2.05
C ILE A 73 4.61 2.66 -1.64
N LEU A 74 4.85 2.13 -0.45
CA LEU A 74 3.98 1.09 0.09
C LEU A 74 2.85 1.74 0.87
N ILE A 75 1.69 1.14 0.84
CA ILE A 75 0.48 1.67 1.47
C ILE A 75 -0.05 0.65 2.46
N LYS A 76 -0.35 1.12 3.66
CA LYS A 76 -1.09 0.36 4.66
C LYS A 76 -2.36 1.16 4.95
N TYR A 77 -3.51 0.61 4.55
CA TYR A 77 -4.78 1.30 4.68
C TYR A 77 -5.62 0.64 5.76
N LEU A 78 -5.96 1.41 6.79
CA LEU A 78 -6.80 0.97 7.89
C LEU A 78 -8.04 1.87 7.95
N PRO A 79 -9.11 1.52 7.23
CA PRO A 79 -10.30 2.37 7.22
C PRO A 79 -10.96 2.40 8.59
N GLU A 80 -11.73 3.44 8.83
CA GLU A 80 -12.51 3.55 10.04
C GLU A 80 -13.41 2.34 10.17
N GLY A 81 -13.59 1.87 11.39
CA GLY A 81 -14.39 0.67 11.63
C GLY A 81 -13.60 -0.63 11.61
N THR A 82 -12.31 -0.57 11.26
CA THR A 82 -11.47 -1.76 11.32
C THR A 82 -11.33 -2.21 12.77
N SER A 83 -11.63 -3.46 13.05
CA SER A 83 -11.58 -4.00 14.41
C SER A 83 -10.15 -4.05 14.93
N ARG A 84 -10.00 -4.07 16.25
CA ARG A 84 -8.68 -4.19 16.87
C ARG A 84 -7.98 -5.48 16.49
N LEU A 85 -8.75 -6.55 16.30
CA LEU A 85 -8.20 -7.83 15.89
C LEU A 85 -7.57 -7.71 14.50
N LEU A 86 -8.26 -7.06 13.56
CA LEU A 86 -7.74 -6.85 12.22
C LEU A 86 -6.53 -5.92 12.23
N GLN A 87 -6.53 -4.89 13.06
CA GLN A 87 -5.39 -4.00 13.20
C GLN A 87 -4.17 -4.77 13.72
N ALA A 88 -4.38 -5.66 14.68
CA ALA A 88 -3.29 -6.48 15.21
C ALA A 88 -2.73 -7.42 14.14
N ARG A 89 -3.58 -7.97 13.31
CA ARG A 89 -3.13 -8.83 12.20
C ARG A 89 -2.27 -8.07 11.22
N THR A 90 -2.64 -6.83 10.90
CA THR A 90 -1.83 -6.03 9.99
C THR A 90 -0.45 -5.74 10.59
N SER A 91 -0.38 -5.56 11.89
CA SER A 91 0.92 -5.33 12.54
C SER A 91 1.82 -6.54 12.41
N VAL A 92 1.25 -7.75 12.51
CA VAL A 92 2.02 -8.99 12.39
C VAL A 92 2.44 -9.21 10.93
N HIS A 93 1.55 -8.95 9.98
CA HIS A 93 1.82 -9.26 8.57
C HIS A 93 2.59 -8.17 7.82
N LEU A 94 2.67 -6.97 8.39
CA LEU A 94 3.29 -5.85 7.69
C LEU A 94 4.73 -6.14 7.29
N GLN A 95 5.48 -6.81 8.17
CA GLN A 95 6.87 -7.13 7.87
C GLN A 95 7.01 -7.99 6.60
N ASP A 96 6.09 -8.94 6.41
CA ASP A 96 6.11 -9.77 5.21
C ASP A 96 5.89 -8.93 3.95
N VAL A 97 4.99 -7.95 4.03
CA VAL A 97 4.71 -7.05 2.91
C VAL A 97 5.93 -6.20 2.60
N LEU A 98 6.55 -5.63 3.64
CA LEU A 98 7.73 -4.78 3.47
C LEU A 98 8.88 -5.55 2.84
N GLU A 99 9.11 -6.76 3.30
CA GLU A 99 10.18 -7.60 2.78
C GLU A 99 9.91 -8.03 1.33
N ARG A 100 8.66 -8.37 1.04
CA ARG A 100 8.30 -8.85 -0.30
C ARG A 100 8.50 -7.78 -1.36
N TYR A 101 8.23 -6.53 -1.02
CA TYR A 101 8.27 -5.43 -1.98
C TYR A 101 9.45 -4.49 -1.79
N SER A 102 10.41 -4.92 -1.00
CA SER A 102 11.67 -4.17 -0.83
C SER A 102 12.49 -4.22 -2.13
N PRO A 103 13.22 -3.18 -2.49
CA PRO A 103 13.33 -1.92 -1.79
C PRO A 103 12.15 -0.98 -2.07
N TYR A 104 11.78 -0.18 -1.10
CA TYR A 104 10.72 0.81 -1.24
C TYR A 104 11.20 2.13 -0.64
N GLU A 105 10.58 3.23 -1.08
CA GLU A 105 10.99 4.55 -0.61
C GLU A 105 10.41 4.86 0.76
N THR A 106 9.12 4.62 0.93
CA THR A 106 8.44 4.93 2.18
C THR A 106 7.17 4.10 2.33
N LEU A 107 6.70 3.98 3.55
CA LEU A 107 5.42 3.36 3.87
C LEU A 107 4.45 4.46 4.26
N LEU A 108 3.34 4.57 3.57
CA LEU A 108 2.31 5.55 3.84
C LEU A 108 1.15 4.85 4.55
N GLU A 109 0.84 5.27 5.76
CA GLU A 109 -0.27 4.70 6.53
C GLU A 109 -1.47 5.63 6.42
N LEU A 110 -2.60 5.09 5.98
CA LEU A 110 -3.79 5.87 5.70
C LEU A 110 -5.00 5.32 6.43
N THR A 111 -5.93 6.20 6.76
CA THR A 111 -7.21 5.83 7.36
C THR A 111 -8.38 6.22 6.45
N SER A 112 -8.12 6.97 5.41
CA SER A 112 -9.12 7.30 4.40
C SER A 112 -8.45 7.48 3.04
N GLY A 113 -9.21 7.33 1.98
CA GLY A 113 -8.69 7.52 0.63
C GLY A 113 -8.19 8.93 0.40
N ASP A 114 -8.79 9.91 1.06
CA ASP A 114 -8.39 11.31 0.92
C ASP A 114 -6.97 11.56 1.38
N GLY A 115 -6.43 10.72 2.24
CA GLY A 115 -5.05 10.83 2.69
C GLY A 115 -4.03 10.52 1.60
N LEU A 116 -4.45 9.90 0.52
CA LEU A 116 -3.56 9.60 -0.60
C LEU A 116 -3.60 10.76 -1.59
N ASN A 117 -2.65 11.67 -1.47
CA ASN A 117 -2.60 12.86 -2.33
C ASN A 117 -1.16 13.31 -2.49
N ASP A 118 -0.93 14.19 -3.44
CA ASP A 118 0.42 14.66 -3.77
C ASP A 118 1.10 15.33 -2.60
N THR A 119 0.36 16.08 -1.81
CA THR A 119 0.91 16.78 -0.65
C THR A 119 1.42 15.79 0.40
N ALA A 120 0.62 14.78 0.71
CA ALA A 120 1.02 13.76 1.69
C ALA A 120 2.22 12.96 1.21
N LEU A 121 2.26 12.63 -0.09
CA LEU A 121 3.37 11.89 -0.66
C LEU A 121 4.66 12.71 -0.62
N ALA A 122 4.58 13.97 -1.01
CA ALA A 122 5.75 14.86 -0.97
C ALA A 122 6.24 15.05 0.46
N ALA A 123 5.32 15.17 1.42
CA ALA A 123 5.70 15.32 2.83
C ALA A 123 6.41 14.07 3.36
N SER A 124 5.98 12.88 2.93
CA SER A 124 6.63 11.65 3.38
C SER A 124 8.07 11.56 2.88
N PHE A 125 8.34 12.03 1.66
CA PHE A 125 9.70 12.10 1.15
C PHE A 125 10.54 13.12 1.92
N GLN A 126 9.97 14.26 2.19
CA GLN A 126 10.68 15.32 2.90
C GLN A 126 11.05 14.89 4.32
N LEU A 127 10.14 14.23 5.00
CA LEU A 127 10.43 13.71 6.33
C LEU A 127 11.55 12.69 6.29
N HIS A 128 11.52 11.82 5.29
CA HIS A 128 12.53 10.79 5.15
C HIS A 128 13.90 11.37 4.83
N THR A 129 13.95 12.33 3.93
CA THR A 129 15.20 12.94 3.51
C THR A 129 15.72 13.95 4.49
N ALA A 130 14.85 14.60 5.23
CA ALA A 130 15.27 15.62 6.18
C ALA A 130 15.81 15.05 7.47
N SER A 131 15.46 13.83 7.75
CA SER A 131 15.84 13.27 9.03
C SER A 131 17.33 13.34 9.32
N PRO A 132 18.20 13.19 8.38
CA PRO A 132 19.61 13.22 8.72
C PRO A 132 20.13 14.59 8.91
N THR A 133 19.40 15.58 8.63
CA THR A 133 19.95 16.82 8.65
C THR A 133 19.87 17.39 9.91
N PRO A 134 20.73 17.63 10.47
CA PRO A 134 20.69 18.12 11.59
C PRO A 134 20.87 19.32 11.50
N SER A 135 20.89 19.58 11.06
CA SER A 135 21.09 20.72 11.04
C SER A 135 21.26 21.14 11.29
#